data_4b652b1270ae5b0d8d8dbddf047307ca
#
_entry.id   4b652b1270ae5b0d8d8dbddf047307ca
#
_cell.length_a   1.000
_cell.length_b   1.000
_cell.length_c   1.000
_cell.angle_alpha   90.00
_cell.angle_beta   90.00
_cell.angle_gamma   90.00
#
_symmetry.space_group_name_H-M   'P 1'
#
loop_
_entity.id
_entity.type
_entity.pdbx_description
1 polymer ?
#
loop_
_entity_poly.entity_id
_entity_poly.type
_entity_poly.pdbx_seq_one_letter_code
_entity_poly.pdbx_strand_id
1 'polypeptide(L)'
;TSEKKEKSEDEILAKEVPEIDVIISGHTHTKLDEVIRHGDTYIVSAGSYCENLGELQLTQKEDGRWELEKYHLNPLDEKVAEDPEVTAQLEKYKQKVNEEYLKQFGYTFDQVLAENPVSFTQMDEFAQEHEEDPLGSLIADSYVYAVQQAEGEDYEKVDVTVSPSGVIRDTFQKGEVTVADAFNVSSLGIGADRIPGYPLVSVYLTGEELKTAAEIDVSISPIMTTAQLYPSGLRWTYNPNRMLLNRVTDVELVTNVPYTEEKKTEEIKDDQLYRVVAGLYSAQMLGAVEDSSMGLLKITPKDKNGKVITDFEDHIIHDQNGAEVKEWYALASYLESFQPNEEGISEVPSYYEKAEGRKEMDDSRNIIDLLKHPNKFAWILYGVILALILLVVGIVRLVMRRRKRKHGNQKSKKG
;
A
#
# COMPACT_ATOMS: atom_id res chain seq x y z
N THR A 1 -9.67 7.04 16.14
CA THR A 1 -10.94 6.25 16.13
C THR A 1 -10.78 5.07 15.19
N SER A 2 -11.04 3.85 15.62
CA SER A 2 -11.02 2.68 14.74
C SER A 2 -12.45 2.19 14.53
N GLU A 3 -12.75 1.57 13.38
CA GLU A 3 -14.05 0.95 13.08
C GLU A 3 -14.48 -0.07 14.15
N LYS A 4 -13.53 -0.65 14.87
CA LYS A 4 -13.81 -1.50 16.03
C LYS A 4 -13.65 -0.67 17.30
N LYS A 5 -14.76 -0.26 17.91
CA LYS A 5 -14.81 0.49 19.18
C LYS A 5 -13.89 -0.05 20.27
N GLU A 6 -13.65 -1.36 20.30
CA GLU A 6 -12.76 -2.03 21.24
C GLU A 6 -11.26 -1.72 21.02
N LYS A 7 -10.90 -1.13 19.87
CA LYS A 7 -9.53 -0.79 19.48
C LYS A 7 -9.32 0.72 19.27
N SER A 8 -10.35 1.53 19.51
CA SER A 8 -10.22 2.98 19.44
C SER A 8 -9.39 3.48 20.62
N GLU A 9 -8.17 3.97 20.33
CA GLU A 9 -7.27 4.47 21.38
C GLU A 9 -7.88 5.64 22.13
N ASP A 10 -8.57 6.56 21.43
CA ASP A 10 -9.26 7.68 22.06
C ASP A 10 -10.36 7.25 23.02
N GLU A 11 -11.15 6.23 22.65
CA GLU A 11 -12.21 5.71 23.51
C GLU A 11 -11.64 4.92 24.70
N ILE A 12 -10.49 4.25 24.51
CA ILE A 12 -9.77 3.60 25.61
C ILE A 12 -9.23 4.67 26.55
N LEU A 13 -8.57 5.72 26.01
CA LEU A 13 -8.04 6.83 26.79
C LEU A 13 -9.14 7.52 27.62
N ALA A 14 -10.28 7.84 26.99
CA ALA A 14 -11.42 8.44 27.69
C ALA A 14 -11.97 7.58 28.83
N LYS A 15 -11.89 6.27 28.72
CA LYS A 15 -12.34 5.33 29.77
C LYS A 15 -11.33 5.20 30.91
N GLU A 16 -10.04 5.12 30.56
CA GLU A 16 -8.96 4.88 31.53
C GLU A 16 -8.54 6.15 32.28
N VAL A 17 -8.77 7.34 31.67
CA VAL A 17 -8.41 8.66 32.23
C VAL A 17 -9.62 9.57 32.24
N PRO A 18 -10.60 9.33 33.15
CA PRO A 18 -11.87 10.05 33.19
C PRO A 18 -11.76 11.54 33.60
N GLU A 19 -10.56 12.01 33.95
CA GLU A 19 -10.25 13.41 34.24
C GLU A 19 -10.09 14.26 32.98
N ILE A 20 -10.04 13.65 31.80
CA ILE A 20 -9.99 14.37 30.51
C ILE A 20 -11.39 14.82 30.14
N ASP A 21 -11.56 16.12 29.95
CA ASP A 21 -12.86 16.69 29.53
C ASP A 21 -13.07 16.56 28.01
N VAL A 22 -12.01 16.80 27.21
CA VAL A 22 -12.08 16.79 25.73
C VAL A 22 -10.86 16.10 25.12
N ILE A 23 -11.10 15.25 24.14
CA ILE A 23 -10.08 14.68 23.23
C ILE A 23 -10.34 15.22 21.83
N ILE A 24 -9.41 16.01 21.30
CA ILE A 24 -9.37 16.41 19.90
C ILE A 24 -8.53 15.38 19.17
N SER A 25 -9.17 14.47 18.45
CA SER A 25 -8.55 13.36 17.74
C SER A 25 -8.03 13.77 16.37
N GLY A 26 -7.05 13.02 15.86
CA GLY A 26 -6.44 13.19 14.54
C GLY A 26 -5.80 11.90 14.05
N HIS A 27 -4.80 12.01 13.16
CA HIS A 27 -3.97 10.93 12.59
C HIS A 27 -4.73 9.92 11.70
N THR A 28 -5.88 9.41 12.15
CA THR A 28 -6.67 8.42 11.40
C THR A 28 -7.57 9.02 10.33
N HIS A 29 -7.51 10.36 10.13
CA HIS A 29 -8.35 11.10 9.17
C HIS A 29 -9.86 10.90 9.37
N THR A 30 -10.28 10.44 10.54
CA THR A 30 -11.70 10.17 10.81
C THR A 30 -12.48 11.46 10.97
N LYS A 31 -13.53 11.63 10.18
CA LYS A 31 -14.53 12.67 10.36
C LYS A 31 -15.60 12.18 11.32
N LEU A 32 -15.84 12.92 12.40
CA LEU A 32 -16.92 12.65 13.35
C LEU A 32 -18.00 13.71 13.19
N ASP A 33 -19.12 13.37 12.55
CA ASP A 33 -20.28 14.29 12.42
C ASP A 33 -20.97 14.53 13.75
N GLU A 34 -20.80 13.61 14.73
CA GLU A 34 -21.32 13.71 16.09
C GLU A 34 -20.21 13.42 17.11
N VAL A 35 -20.33 14.04 18.28
CA VAL A 35 -19.40 13.81 19.40
C VAL A 35 -19.53 12.39 19.93
N ILE A 36 -18.39 11.69 20.09
CA ILE A 36 -18.36 10.46 20.87
C ILE A 36 -18.20 10.85 22.34
N ARG A 37 -18.99 10.23 23.25
CA ARG A 37 -18.95 10.51 24.68
C ARG A 37 -18.68 9.26 25.50
N HIS A 38 -17.71 9.36 26.42
CA HIS A 38 -17.47 8.38 27.47
C HIS A 38 -17.44 9.07 28.83
N GLY A 39 -18.43 8.77 29.69
CA GLY A 39 -18.57 9.48 30.95
C GLY A 39 -18.78 10.97 30.74
N ASP A 40 -17.85 11.79 31.22
CA ASP A 40 -17.83 13.25 31.04
C ASP A 40 -16.83 13.70 29.93
N THR A 41 -16.10 12.78 29.30
CA THR A 41 -15.16 13.06 28.22
C THR A 41 -15.87 13.12 26.85
N TYR A 42 -15.59 14.18 26.09
CA TYR A 42 -16.05 14.37 24.72
C TYR A 42 -14.91 14.13 23.74
N ILE A 43 -15.13 13.31 22.69
CA ILE A 43 -14.15 13.04 21.63
C ILE A 43 -14.68 13.63 20.33
N VAL A 44 -13.87 14.45 19.68
CA VAL A 44 -14.19 15.14 18.42
C VAL A 44 -13.05 14.99 17.40
N SER A 45 -13.39 15.00 16.11
CA SER A 45 -12.41 14.98 15.01
C SER A 45 -13.03 15.60 13.77
N ALA A 46 -12.29 16.48 13.10
CA ALA A 46 -12.78 17.22 11.93
C ALA A 46 -12.46 16.59 10.57
N GLY A 47 -11.81 15.40 10.55
CA GLY A 47 -11.35 14.76 9.32
C GLY A 47 -9.91 15.15 8.97
N SER A 48 -9.63 15.32 7.68
CA SER A 48 -8.31 15.57 7.13
C SER A 48 -8.28 16.78 6.19
N TYR A 49 -7.10 17.16 5.75
CA TYR A 49 -6.82 18.13 4.67
C TYR A 49 -7.55 19.50 4.79
N CYS A 50 -7.89 19.91 6.01
CA CYS A 50 -8.65 21.14 6.26
C CYS A 50 -10.03 21.20 5.58
N GLU A 51 -10.64 20.09 5.23
CA GLU A 51 -11.98 20.06 4.64
C GLU A 51 -13.05 20.64 5.57
N ASN A 52 -12.83 20.54 6.87
CA ASN A 52 -13.78 21.01 7.88
C ASN A 52 -13.08 21.73 9.02
N LEU A 53 -13.72 22.77 9.54
CA LEU A 53 -13.43 23.39 10.82
C LEU A 53 -14.40 22.88 11.88
N GLY A 54 -13.91 22.12 12.85
CA GLY A 54 -14.71 21.65 13.99
C GLY A 54 -14.92 22.78 15.03
N GLU A 55 -16.19 23.06 15.36
CA GLU A 55 -16.58 23.99 16.42
C GLU A 55 -17.21 23.22 17.56
N LEU A 56 -16.58 23.25 18.75
CA LEU A 56 -17.07 22.64 19.97
C LEU A 56 -17.33 23.72 21.02
N GLN A 57 -18.60 23.89 21.44
CA GLN A 57 -19.00 24.80 22.52
C GLN A 57 -19.36 24.02 23.75
N LEU A 58 -18.73 24.37 24.85
CA LEU A 58 -18.92 23.75 26.16
C LEU A 58 -19.24 24.83 27.21
N THR A 59 -20.18 24.54 28.11
CA THR A 59 -20.48 25.38 29.28
C THR A 59 -20.08 24.65 30.57
N GLN A 60 -19.33 25.34 31.44
CA GLN A 60 -18.96 24.79 32.73
C GLN A 60 -20.14 24.90 33.70
N LYS A 61 -20.53 23.77 34.33
CA LYS A 61 -21.54 23.71 35.37
C LYS A 61 -21.00 24.13 36.75
N GLU A 62 -21.89 24.39 37.68
CA GLU A 62 -21.54 24.76 39.06
C GLU A 62 -20.68 23.69 39.76
N ASP A 63 -20.83 22.41 39.40
CA ASP A 63 -20.04 21.29 39.92
C ASP A 63 -18.66 21.11 39.22
N GLY A 64 -18.30 22.04 38.33
CA GLY A 64 -17.03 22.05 37.60
C GLY A 64 -17.01 21.20 36.33
N ARG A 65 -18.02 20.38 36.05
CA ARG A 65 -18.10 19.56 34.84
C ARG A 65 -18.46 20.40 33.62
N TRP A 66 -18.03 19.94 32.45
CA TRP A 66 -18.37 20.57 31.18
C TRP A 66 -19.59 19.91 30.54
N GLU A 67 -20.50 20.71 30.01
CA GLU A 67 -21.67 20.27 29.26
C GLU A 67 -21.57 20.72 27.81
N LEU A 68 -21.85 19.78 26.89
CA LEU A 68 -21.89 20.07 25.45
C LEU A 68 -23.09 20.94 25.13
N GLU A 69 -22.85 22.13 24.62
CA GLU A 69 -23.88 23.00 24.06
C GLU A 69 -24.06 22.75 22.57
N LYS A 70 -22.93 22.68 21.83
CA LYS A 70 -22.93 22.54 20.39
C LYS A 70 -21.66 21.83 19.91
N TYR A 71 -21.83 20.96 18.92
CA TYR A 71 -20.75 20.50 18.05
C TYR A 71 -21.16 20.66 16.60
N HIS A 72 -20.27 21.17 15.77
CA HIS A 72 -20.56 21.42 14.36
C HIS A 72 -19.28 21.36 13.53
N LEU A 73 -19.39 20.74 12.35
CA LEU A 73 -18.34 20.77 11.34
C LEU A 73 -18.73 21.80 10.27
N ASN A 74 -17.92 22.82 10.12
CA ASN A 74 -18.07 23.85 9.10
C ASN A 74 -17.21 23.47 7.89
N PRO A 75 -17.78 23.13 6.73
CA PRO A 75 -17.00 22.87 5.53
C PRO A 75 -16.17 24.08 5.12
N LEU A 76 -14.91 23.83 4.78
CA LEU A 76 -14.01 24.84 4.22
C LEU A 76 -13.92 24.59 2.72
N ASP A 77 -14.73 25.32 1.96
CA ASP A 77 -14.78 25.27 0.50
C ASP A 77 -14.36 26.62 -0.10
N GLU A 78 -14.34 26.72 -1.42
CA GLU A 78 -14.03 27.94 -2.20
C GLU A 78 -14.88 29.18 -1.86
N LYS A 79 -15.95 29.04 -1.07
CA LYS A 79 -16.78 30.16 -0.60
C LYS A 79 -16.22 30.84 0.64
N VAL A 80 -15.27 30.19 1.31
CA VAL A 80 -14.59 30.75 2.46
C VAL A 80 -13.48 31.68 1.96
N ALA A 81 -13.60 32.98 2.27
CA ALA A 81 -12.61 33.97 1.86
C ALA A 81 -11.25 33.70 2.57
N GLU A 82 -10.16 33.75 1.81
CA GLU A 82 -8.81 33.68 2.36
C GLU A 82 -8.48 34.90 3.22
N ASP A 83 -7.74 34.70 4.28
CA ASP A 83 -7.15 35.78 5.08
C ASP A 83 -5.90 36.34 4.35
N PRO A 84 -5.89 37.64 3.97
CA PRO A 84 -4.80 38.24 3.19
C PRO A 84 -3.42 38.18 3.88
N GLU A 85 -3.37 38.20 5.22
CA GLU A 85 -2.09 38.14 5.95
C GLU A 85 -1.54 36.71 5.91
N VAL A 86 -2.42 35.71 6.06
CA VAL A 86 -2.05 34.28 5.93
C VAL A 86 -1.61 33.98 4.52
N THR A 87 -2.36 34.40 3.50
CA THR A 87 -1.99 34.22 2.08
C THR A 87 -0.62 34.84 1.79
N ALA A 88 -0.36 36.08 2.24
CA ALA A 88 0.95 36.71 2.07
C ALA A 88 2.10 35.95 2.78
N GLN A 89 1.81 35.27 3.88
CA GLN A 89 2.81 34.43 4.56
C GLN A 89 3.05 33.12 3.83
N LEU A 90 2.00 32.48 3.29
CA LEU A 90 2.09 31.27 2.48
C LEU A 90 2.93 31.51 1.22
N GLU A 91 2.73 32.66 0.54
CA GLU A 91 3.55 33.03 -0.62
C GLU A 91 5.05 33.12 -0.30
N LYS A 92 5.42 33.61 0.89
CA LYS A 92 6.84 33.61 1.31
C LYS A 92 7.37 32.19 1.54
N TYR A 93 6.57 31.29 2.10
CA TYR A 93 6.97 29.88 2.25
C TYR A 93 7.09 29.20 0.88
N LYS A 94 6.15 29.45 -0.04
CA LYS A 94 6.21 28.93 -1.41
C LYS A 94 7.50 29.39 -2.13
N GLN A 95 7.86 30.67 -2.02
CA GLN A 95 9.12 31.18 -2.56
C GLN A 95 10.34 30.46 -1.95
N LYS A 96 10.33 30.25 -0.63
CA LYS A 96 11.39 29.53 0.05
C LYS A 96 11.50 28.07 -0.42
N VAL A 97 10.37 27.37 -0.59
CA VAL A 97 10.33 26.01 -1.15
C VAL A 97 10.90 26.00 -2.55
N ASN A 98 10.54 26.96 -3.39
CA ASN A 98 11.08 27.09 -4.74
C ASN A 98 12.62 27.25 -4.72
N GLU A 99 13.15 28.16 -3.90
CA GLU A 99 14.59 28.50 -3.90
C GLU A 99 15.45 27.44 -3.20
N GLU A 100 15.00 26.90 -2.07
CA GLU A 100 15.79 26.04 -1.20
C GLU A 100 15.57 24.53 -1.46
N TYR A 101 14.43 24.15 -2.06
CA TYR A 101 14.09 22.76 -2.30
C TYR A 101 13.88 22.42 -3.78
N LEU A 102 12.87 23.00 -4.45
CA LEU A 102 12.47 22.57 -5.80
C LEU A 102 13.50 22.94 -6.89
N LYS A 103 14.25 24.03 -6.70
CA LYS A 103 15.25 24.49 -7.68
C LYS A 103 16.32 23.43 -8.01
N GLN A 104 16.70 22.59 -7.05
CA GLN A 104 17.69 21.53 -7.30
C GLN A 104 17.17 20.43 -8.22
N PHE A 105 15.85 20.27 -8.30
CA PHE A 105 15.15 19.35 -9.20
C PHE A 105 14.72 20.01 -10.51
N GLY A 106 14.98 21.32 -10.68
CA GLY A 106 14.60 22.08 -11.87
C GLY A 106 13.13 22.51 -11.92
N TYR A 107 12.41 22.44 -10.81
CA TYR A 107 10.96 22.71 -10.72
C TYR A 107 10.62 23.95 -9.92
N THR A 108 9.37 24.39 -10.07
CA THR A 108 8.72 25.40 -9.21
C THR A 108 7.38 24.86 -8.69
N PHE A 109 6.90 25.39 -7.58
CA PHE A 109 5.74 24.87 -6.83
C PHE A 109 4.47 24.73 -7.68
N ASP A 110 4.10 25.81 -8.41
CA ASP A 110 2.89 25.87 -9.23
C ASP A 110 3.14 25.46 -10.71
N GLN A 111 4.29 24.89 -11.05
CA GLN A 111 4.56 24.43 -12.41
C GLN A 111 3.59 23.31 -12.79
N VAL A 112 2.83 23.51 -13.86
CA VAL A 112 1.96 22.47 -14.42
C VAL A 112 2.83 21.42 -15.12
N LEU A 113 2.65 20.15 -14.73
CA LEU A 113 3.35 19.00 -15.30
C LEU A 113 2.52 18.33 -16.39
N ALA A 114 1.23 18.18 -16.16
CA ALA A 114 0.34 17.53 -17.12
C ALA A 114 -1.13 17.97 -16.92
N GLU A 115 -1.93 17.80 -17.95
CA GLU A 115 -3.39 17.79 -17.87
C GLU A 115 -3.87 16.37 -17.62
N ASN A 116 -4.71 16.19 -16.60
CA ASN A 116 -5.32 14.90 -16.25
C ASN A 116 -6.79 14.87 -16.72
N PRO A 117 -7.16 14.03 -17.69
CA PRO A 117 -8.53 14.02 -18.25
C PRO A 117 -9.57 13.43 -17.31
N VAL A 118 -9.17 12.69 -16.25
CA VAL A 118 -10.06 12.00 -15.33
C VAL A 118 -9.67 12.27 -13.86
N SER A 119 -10.60 12.06 -12.93
CA SER A 119 -10.24 12.00 -11.51
C SER A 119 -9.86 10.56 -11.16
N PHE A 120 -8.71 10.38 -10.53
CA PHE A 120 -8.32 9.11 -9.94
C PHE A 120 -9.13 8.82 -8.67
N THR A 121 -9.01 7.61 -8.13
CA THR A 121 -9.68 7.16 -6.91
C THR A 121 -9.38 8.11 -5.75
N GLN A 122 -10.42 8.54 -5.04
CA GLN A 122 -10.26 9.42 -3.89
C GLN A 122 -9.60 8.69 -2.72
N MET A 123 -8.87 9.42 -1.87
CA MET A 123 -8.07 8.80 -0.81
C MET A 123 -8.90 8.08 0.27
N ASP A 124 -10.15 8.42 0.46
CA ASP A 124 -11.06 7.72 1.36
C ASP A 124 -11.56 6.37 0.79
N GLU A 125 -11.53 6.20 -0.54
CA GLU A 125 -11.84 4.97 -1.25
C GLU A 125 -10.58 4.17 -1.64
N PHE A 126 -9.42 4.86 -1.72
CA PHE A 126 -8.16 4.27 -2.18
C PHE A 126 -7.72 3.10 -1.28
N ALA A 127 -7.39 1.97 -1.91
CA ALA A 127 -6.95 0.74 -1.25
C ALA A 127 -7.96 0.14 -0.22
N GLN A 128 -9.23 0.59 -0.21
CA GLN A 128 -10.27 -0.03 0.62
C GLN A 128 -10.62 -1.44 0.14
N GLU A 129 -10.62 -1.63 -1.18
CA GLU A 129 -10.75 -2.94 -1.80
C GLU A 129 -9.41 -3.42 -2.35
N HIS A 130 -9.20 -4.76 -2.34
CA HIS A 130 -7.99 -5.34 -2.88
C HIS A 130 -8.12 -5.48 -4.40
N GLU A 131 -7.74 -4.44 -5.13
CA GLU A 131 -7.80 -4.39 -6.59
C GLU A 131 -6.63 -3.58 -7.19
N GLU A 132 -6.54 -3.57 -8.49
CA GLU A 132 -5.64 -2.68 -9.22
C GLU A 132 -6.21 -1.26 -9.18
N ASP A 133 -5.33 -0.27 -8.94
CA ASP A 133 -5.68 1.14 -9.03
C ASP A 133 -4.81 1.85 -10.08
N PRO A 134 -5.42 2.63 -10.99
CA PRO A 134 -4.70 3.37 -12.03
C PRO A 134 -3.64 4.34 -11.52
N LEU A 135 -3.90 5.01 -10.37
CA LEU A 135 -2.91 5.90 -9.74
C LEU A 135 -1.69 5.12 -9.26
N GLY A 136 -1.92 3.99 -8.59
CA GLY A 136 -0.83 3.10 -8.16
C GLY A 136 -0.04 2.57 -9.34
N SER A 137 -0.72 2.27 -10.45
CA SER A 137 -0.10 1.84 -11.72
C SER A 137 0.76 2.94 -12.34
N LEU A 138 0.26 4.19 -12.38
CA LEU A 138 0.98 5.37 -12.86
C LEU A 138 2.26 5.62 -12.05
N ILE A 139 2.16 5.53 -10.72
CA ILE A 139 3.32 5.70 -9.84
C ILE A 139 4.37 4.61 -10.09
N ALA A 140 3.96 3.34 -10.18
CA ALA A 140 4.89 2.24 -10.43
C ALA A 140 5.59 2.39 -11.79
N ASP A 141 4.87 2.81 -12.85
CA ASP A 141 5.46 3.05 -14.18
C ASP A 141 6.45 4.22 -14.16
N SER A 142 6.18 5.26 -13.37
CA SER A 142 7.06 6.41 -13.22
C SER A 142 8.46 6.01 -12.69
N TYR A 143 8.54 4.98 -11.86
CA TYR A 143 9.82 4.48 -11.34
C TYR A 143 10.68 3.88 -12.45
N VAL A 144 10.07 3.13 -13.40
CA VAL A 144 10.80 2.60 -14.57
C VAL A 144 11.36 3.75 -15.38
N TYR A 145 10.53 4.75 -15.70
CA TYR A 145 10.94 5.94 -16.46
C TYR A 145 12.08 6.69 -15.78
N ALA A 146 11.94 6.98 -14.48
CA ALA A 146 12.94 7.75 -13.75
C ALA A 146 14.30 7.04 -13.69
N VAL A 147 14.33 5.72 -13.53
CA VAL A 147 15.56 4.93 -13.57
C VAL A 147 16.20 5.00 -14.97
N GLN A 148 15.40 4.91 -16.05
CA GLN A 148 15.92 5.08 -17.41
C GLN A 148 16.57 6.45 -17.62
N GLN A 149 15.94 7.51 -17.11
CA GLN A 149 16.51 8.87 -17.21
C GLN A 149 17.78 9.03 -16.37
N ALA A 150 17.76 8.49 -15.13
CA ALA A 150 18.88 8.60 -14.21
C ALA A 150 20.14 7.85 -14.70
N GLU A 151 19.98 6.64 -15.21
CA GLU A 151 21.09 5.80 -15.69
C GLU A 151 21.52 6.14 -17.13
N GLY A 152 20.63 6.69 -17.95
CA GLY A 152 20.93 7.13 -19.31
C GLY A 152 21.51 6.00 -20.19
N GLU A 153 22.75 6.21 -20.69
CA GLU A 153 23.42 5.22 -21.56
C GLU A 153 23.83 3.94 -20.82
N ASP A 154 23.96 4.00 -19.48
CA ASP A 154 24.32 2.87 -18.62
C ASP A 154 23.09 2.11 -18.11
N TYR A 155 21.90 2.39 -18.65
CA TYR A 155 20.65 1.80 -18.18
C TYR A 155 20.67 0.28 -18.24
N GLU A 156 20.57 -0.34 -17.07
CA GLU A 156 20.26 -1.77 -16.93
C GLU A 156 18.73 -1.95 -16.81
N LYS A 157 18.15 -2.86 -17.59
CA LYS A 157 16.70 -3.08 -17.62
C LYS A 157 16.14 -3.32 -16.20
N VAL A 158 15.15 -2.52 -15.82
CA VAL A 158 14.31 -2.79 -14.67
C VAL A 158 13.25 -3.81 -15.08
N ASP A 159 13.17 -4.94 -14.38
CA ASP A 159 12.18 -5.97 -14.68
C ASP A 159 10.86 -5.69 -13.99
N VAL A 160 10.90 -5.21 -12.76
CA VAL A 160 9.71 -4.95 -11.93
C VAL A 160 9.89 -3.68 -11.11
N THR A 161 8.84 -2.88 -10.99
CA THR A 161 8.74 -1.86 -9.94
C THR A 161 7.50 -2.09 -9.09
N VAL A 162 7.55 -1.65 -7.84
CA VAL A 162 6.41 -1.74 -6.93
C VAL A 162 6.29 -0.49 -6.07
N SER A 163 5.05 -0.03 -5.86
CA SER A 163 4.69 0.99 -4.87
C SER A 163 3.61 0.45 -3.96
N PRO A 164 3.77 0.44 -2.63
CA PRO A 164 2.69 0.06 -1.72
C PRO A 164 1.72 1.22 -1.49
N SER A 165 0.44 0.92 -1.28
CA SER A 165 -0.60 1.91 -0.98
C SER A 165 -0.26 2.81 0.21
N GLY A 166 0.46 2.29 1.19
CA GLY A 166 0.81 3.03 2.43
C GLY A 166 1.73 4.23 2.22
N VAL A 167 2.42 4.35 1.09
CA VAL A 167 3.26 5.52 0.76
C VAL A 167 2.56 6.54 -0.12
N ILE A 168 1.38 6.19 -0.67
CA ILE A 168 0.57 7.09 -1.51
C ILE A 168 -0.29 7.95 -0.58
N ARG A 169 -0.17 9.28 -0.67
CA ARG A 169 -0.70 10.21 0.33
C ARG A 169 -1.76 11.15 -0.19
N ASP A 170 -1.89 11.26 -1.49
CA ASP A 170 -2.87 12.10 -2.18
C ASP A 170 -3.22 11.50 -3.53
N THR A 171 -4.16 12.09 -4.25
CA THR A 171 -4.64 11.65 -5.55
C THR A 171 -4.71 12.81 -6.54
N PHE A 172 -4.82 12.51 -7.84
CA PHE A 172 -4.99 13.54 -8.85
C PHE A 172 -6.47 13.71 -9.22
N GLN A 173 -6.90 14.94 -9.21
CA GLN A 173 -8.20 15.35 -9.72
C GLN A 173 -8.11 15.57 -11.24
N LYS A 174 -9.27 15.62 -11.90
CA LYS A 174 -9.36 16.08 -13.28
C LYS A 174 -8.92 17.54 -13.39
N GLY A 175 -8.07 17.84 -14.36
CA GLY A 175 -7.53 19.16 -14.64
C GLY A 175 -6.01 19.21 -14.59
N GLU A 176 -5.45 20.37 -14.38
CA GLU A 176 -4.00 20.58 -14.29
C GLU A 176 -3.41 19.85 -13.07
N VAL A 177 -2.31 19.15 -13.27
CA VAL A 177 -1.50 18.53 -12.23
C VAL A 177 -0.19 19.28 -12.10
N THR A 178 0.06 19.83 -10.92
CA THR A 178 1.24 20.63 -10.62
C THR A 178 2.36 19.80 -9.96
N VAL A 179 3.55 20.43 -9.83
CA VAL A 179 4.65 19.85 -9.04
C VAL A 179 4.26 19.63 -7.58
N ALA A 180 3.47 20.57 -7.01
CA ALA A 180 2.98 20.41 -5.63
C ALA A 180 2.05 19.19 -5.50
N ASP A 181 1.20 18.92 -6.47
CA ASP A 181 0.30 17.76 -6.47
C ASP A 181 1.11 16.46 -6.56
N ALA A 182 2.09 16.39 -7.47
CA ALA A 182 2.99 15.23 -7.58
C ALA A 182 3.78 14.97 -6.29
N PHE A 183 4.25 16.06 -5.62
CA PHE A 183 4.90 15.95 -4.32
C PHE A 183 3.93 15.42 -3.26
N ASN A 184 2.70 15.93 -3.19
CA ASN A 184 1.70 15.52 -2.20
C ASN A 184 1.37 14.02 -2.31
N VAL A 185 1.28 13.49 -3.53
CA VAL A 185 1.03 12.05 -3.77
C VAL A 185 2.12 11.17 -3.17
N SER A 186 3.40 11.57 -3.22
CA SER A 186 4.56 10.79 -2.75
C SER A 186 5.45 11.60 -1.79
N SER A 187 4.84 12.30 -0.83
CA SER A 187 5.48 13.29 0.05
C SER A 187 6.28 12.70 1.22
N LEU A 188 6.26 11.38 1.41
CA LEU A 188 6.81 10.79 2.62
C LEU A 188 8.35 10.71 2.62
N GLY A 189 8.89 10.80 3.84
CA GLY A 189 10.25 10.43 4.17
C GLY A 189 11.33 11.45 3.87
N ILE A 190 12.54 11.02 4.15
CA ILE A 190 13.77 11.76 3.93
C ILE A 190 14.82 10.76 3.43
N GLY A 191 15.59 11.12 2.42
CA GLY A 191 16.67 10.29 1.90
C GLY A 191 17.91 10.27 2.78
N ALA A 192 18.93 9.50 2.39
CA ALA A 192 20.24 9.50 3.02
C ALA A 192 20.96 10.85 2.85
N ASP A 193 20.64 11.57 1.77
CA ASP A 193 21.05 12.96 1.50
C ASP A 193 20.41 14.00 2.45
N ARG A 194 19.47 13.57 3.31
CA ARG A 194 18.66 14.40 4.22
C ARG A 194 17.72 15.38 3.53
N ILE A 195 17.42 15.14 2.26
CA ILE A 195 16.44 15.92 1.49
C ILE A 195 15.08 15.22 1.57
N PRO A 196 13.96 15.94 1.77
CA PRO A 196 12.61 15.36 1.80
C PRO A 196 12.27 14.53 0.55
N GLY A 197 11.49 13.48 0.76
CA GLY A 197 11.12 12.45 -0.23
C GLY A 197 11.96 11.18 -0.10
N TYR A 198 11.29 10.02 -0.06
CA TYR A 198 12.00 8.74 -0.12
C TYR A 198 12.68 8.55 -1.46
N PRO A 199 13.95 8.10 -1.49
CA PRO A 199 14.62 7.75 -2.73
C PRO A 199 14.20 6.36 -3.22
N LEU A 200 14.35 6.13 -4.53
CA LEU A 200 14.25 4.80 -5.13
C LEU A 200 15.51 3.98 -4.83
N VAL A 201 15.32 2.69 -4.62
CA VAL A 201 16.39 1.70 -4.44
C VAL A 201 16.27 0.59 -5.48
N SER A 202 17.41 0.06 -5.92
CA SER A 202 17.50 -1.05 -6.87
C SER A 202 18.02 -2.30 -6.19
N VAL A 203 17.22 -3.37 -6.20
CA VAL A 203 17.56 -4.67 -5.63
C VAL A 203 17.28 -5.78 -6.63
N TYR A 204 17.73 -7.00 -6.33
CA TYR A 204 17.41 -8.19 -7.11
C TYR A 204 16.65 -9.19 -6.26
N LEU A 205 15.55 -9.70 -6.79
CA LEU A 205 14.75 -10.77 -6.22
C LEU A 205 14.75 -11.99 -7.14
N THR A 206 14.64 -13.18 -6.58
CA THR A 206 14.39 -14.39 -7.35
C THR A 206 12.94 -14.44 -7.83
N GLY A 207 12.66 -15.25 -8.85
CA GLY A 207 11.28 -15.42 -9.31
C GLY A 207 10.36 -16.01 -8.24
N GLU A 208 10.87 -16.91 -7.37
CA GLU A 208 10.12 -17.40 -6.20
C GLU A 208 9.76 -16.25 -5.24
N GLU A 209 10.67 -15.29 -5.04
CA GLU A 209 10.42 -14.12 -4.20
C GLU A 209 9.43 -13.14 -4.83
N LEU A 210 9.42 -12.98 -6.16
CA LEU A 210 8.40 -12.20 -6.87
C LEU A 210 7.01 -12.84 -6.71
N LYS A 211 6.89 -14.15 -6.84
CA LYS A 211 5.64 -14.90 -6.56
C LYS A 211 5.22 -14.76 -5.10
N THR A 212 6.19 -14.71 -4.18
CA THR A 212 5.94 -14.46 -2.76
C THR A 212 5.43 -13.04 -2.52
N ALA A 213 5.96 -12.02 -3.22
CA ALA A 213 5.46 -10.64 -3.14
C ALA A 213 3.99 -10.54 -3.60
N ALA A 214 3.63 -11.19 -4.72
CA ALA A 214 2.24 -11.28 -5.16
C ALA A 214 1.34 -11.96 -4.11
N GLU A 215 1.82 -13.03 -3.45
CA GLU A 215 1.06 -13.72 -2.39
C GLU A 215 0.91 -12.85 -1.12
N ILE A 216 1.93 -12.04 -0.77
CA ILE A 216 1.84 -11.05 0.31
C ILE A 216 0.72 -10.05 -0.02
N ASP A 217 0.72 -9.50 -1.23
CA ASP A 217 -0.30 -8.57 -1.69
C ASP A 217 -1.71 -9.14 -1.48
N VAL A 218 -2.00 -10.32 -1.97
CA VAL A 218 -3.37 -10.88 -1.96
C VAL A 218 -3.77 -11.53 -0.63
N SER A 219 -2.81 -11.92 0.21
CA SER A 219 -3.10 -12.60 1.47
C SER A 219 -3.01 -11.69 2.69
N ILE A 220 -2.18 -10.66 2.66
CA ILE A 220 -1.93 -9.76 3.80
C ILE A 220 -2.68 -8.45 3.66
N SER A 221 -2.76 -7.86 2.46
CA SER A 221 -3.40 -6.55 2.27
C SER A 221 -4.90 -6.51 2.65
N PRO A 222 -5.71 -7.57 2.56
CA PRO A 222 -7.05 -7.57 3.13
C PRO A 222 -7.12 -7.37 4.65
N ILE A 223 -5.99 -7.56 5.36
CA ILE A 223 -5.86 -7.37 6.81
C ILE A 223 -5.13 -6.05 7.12
N MET A 224 -4.18 -5.67 6.25
CA MET A 224 -3.34 -4.49 6.36
C MET A 224 -3.31 -3.80 4.98
N THR A 225 -4.28 -2.93 4.73
CA THR A 225 -4.49 -2.29 3.42
C THR A 225 -3.28 -1.50 2.94
N THR A 226 -2.48 -0.95 3.86
CA THR A 226 -1.22 -0.24 3.56
C THR A 226 -0.14 -1.11 2.92
N ALA A 227 -0.29 -2.43 2.96
CA ALA A 227 0.62 -3.39 2.31
C ALA A 227 0.19 -3.79 0.90
N GLN A 228 -0.91 -3.24 0.39
CA GLN A 228 -1.34 -3.49 -0.99
C GLN A 228 -0.31 -2.92 -1.97
N LEU A 229 0.11 -3.76 -2.93
CA LEU A 229 1.15 -3.42 -3.89
C LEU A 229 0.57 -3.04 -5.25
N TYR A 230 1.15 -2.03 -5.87
CA TYR A 230 0.90 -1.65 -7.26
C TYR A 230 2.15 -1.92 -8.09
N PRO A 231 2.12 -2.91 -8.99
CA PRO A 231 3.28 -3.31 -9.77
C PRO A 231 3.36 -2.61 -11.14
N SER A 232 4.59 -2.49 -11.67
CA SER A 232 4.88 -2.39 -13.09
C SER A 232 5.85 -3.50 -13.48
N GLY A 233 5.72 -4.04 -14.70
CA GLY A 233 6.50 -5.17 -15.15
C GLY A 233 6.09 -6.53 -14.59
N LEU A 234 5.10 -6.58 -13.70
CA LEU A 234 4.58 -7.80 -13.10
C LEU A 234 3.04 -7.79 -13.15
N ARG A 235 2.44 -8.96 -13.41
CA ARG A 235 1.01 -9.16 -13.26
C ARG A 235 0.73 -10.49 -12.57
N TRP A 236 -0.42 -10.57 -11.88
CA TRP A 236 -0.86 -11.82 -11.26
C TRP A 236 -2.36 -12.00 -11.30
N THR A 237 -2.75 -13.28 -11.32
CA THR A 237 -4.13 -13.71 -11.12
C THR A 237 -4.24 -14.36 -9.74
N TYR A 238 -5.32 -14.06 -9.03
CA TYR A 238 -5.56 -14.62 -7.70
C TYR A 238 -7.03 -14.99 -7.49
N ASN A 239 -7.25 -15.92 -6.55
CA ASN A 239 -8.60 -16.30 -6.15
C ASN A 239 -8.78 -16.13 -4.63
N PRO A 240 -9.62 -15.19 -4.17
CA PRO A 240 -9.83 -14.90 -2.75
C PRO A 240 -10.46 -16.05 -1.96
N ASN A 241 -11.13 -17.01 -2.66
CA ASN A 241 -11.76 -18.17 -2.05
C ASN A 241 -10.78 -19.31 -1.75
N ARG A 242 -9.51 -19.19 -2.19
CA ARG A 242 -8.47 -20.16 -1.89
C ARG A 242 -7.93 -19.98 -0.46
N MET A 243 -7.16 -20.96 -0.01
CA MET A 243 -6.48 -20.93 1.27
C MET A 243 -5.56 -19.71 1.37
N LEU A 244 -5.54 -19.06 2.54
CA LEU A 244 -4.58 -18.01 2.87
C LEU A 244 -3.15 -18.50 2.59
N LEU A 245 -2.30 -17.64 2.04
CA LEU A 245 -0.95 -17.93 1.55
C LEU A 245 -0.91 -18.93 0.36
N ASN A 246 -2.04 -19.13 -0.33
CA ASN A 246 -2.13 -19.90 -1.58
C ASN A 246 -3.24 -19.33 -2.49
N ARG A 247 -3.41 -18.00 -2.47
CA ARG A 247 -4.43 -17.31 -3.26
C ARG A 247 -4.00 -17.00 -4.67
N VAL A 248 -2.72 -16.74 -4.88
CA VAL A 248 -2.15 -16.50 -6.21
C VAL A 248 -2.20 -17.79 -7.03
N THR A 249 -2.69 -17.66 -8.26
CA THR A 249 -2.84 -18.79 -9.20
C THR A 249 -1.86 -18.72 -10.35
N ASP A 250 -1.48 -17.51 -10.74
CA ASP A 250 -0.52 -17.25 -11.80
C ASP A 250 0.24 -15.95 -11.57
N VAL A 251 1.51 -15.89 -11.98
CA VAL A 251 2.35 -14.67 -11.93
C VAL A 251 3.23 -14.64 -13.18
N GLU A 252 3.16 -13.55 -13.94
CA GLU A 252 3.91 -13.37 -15.16
C GLU A 252 4.65 -12.03 -15.17
N LEU A 253 5.79 -11.98 -15.85
CA LEU A 253 6.43 -10.71 -16.21
C LEU A 253 5.71 -10.06 -17.38
N VAL A 254 5.61 -8.73 -17.36
CA VAL A 254 5.18 -7.92 -18.51
C VAL A 254 6.42 -7.19 -19.04
N THR A 255 6.80 -7.51 -20.27
CA THR A 255 8.09 -7.06 -20.83
C THR A 255 8.04 -5.76 -21.63
N ASN A 256 6.84 -5.25 -21.89
CA ASN A 256 6.58 -4.00 -22.61
C ASN A 256 5.95 -2.97 -21.66
N VAL A 257 6.75 -2.40 -20.78
CA VAL A 257 6.34 -1.30 -19.90
C VAL A 257 6.88 0.04 -20.42
N PRO A 258 6.15 1.18 -20.30
CA PRO A 258 4.78 1.25 -19.80
C PRO A 258 3.82 0.45 -20.69
N TYR A 259 2.71 0.02 -20.12
CA TYR A 259 1.76 -0.87 -20.81
C TYR A 259 1.21 -0.22 -22.09
N THR A 260 1.22 -1.00 -23.15
CA THR A 260 0.48 -0.72 -24.37
C THR A 260 -0.76 -1.61 -24.42
N GLU A 261 -1.67 -1.38 -25.38
CA GLU A 261 -2.90 -2.20 -25.54
C GLU A 261 -2.61 -3.70 -25.63
N GLU A 262 -1.45 -4.09 -26.19
CA GLU A 262 -1.03 -5.49 -26.31
C GLU A 262 0.07 -5.80 -25.29
N LYS A 263 -0.26 -6.54 -24.20
CA LYS A 263 0.70 -6.98 -23.20
C LYS A 263 1.53 -8.15 -23.71
N LYS A 264 2.85 -8.04 -23.56
CA LYS A 264 3.79 -9.14 -23.80
C LYS A 264 4.20 -9.72 -22.48
N THR A 265 3.84 -10.99 -22.23
CA THR A 265 4.16 -11.68 -20.99
C THR A 265 5.21 -12.75 -21.17
N GLU A 266 5.98 -13.00 -20.13
CA GLU A 266 6.95 -14.08 -20.02
C GLU A 266 6.81 -14.81 -18.69
N GLU A 267 7.06 -16.12 -18.70
CA GLU A 267 7.04 -16.94 -17.50
C GLU A 267 8.20 -16.59 -16.56
N ILE A 268 7.90 -16.50 -15.27
CA ILE A 268 8.90 -16.25 -14.22
C ILE A 268 9.60 -17.56 -13.84
N LYS A 269 10.93 -17.56 -13.93
CA LYS A 269 11.78 -18.68 -13.50
C LYS A 269 12.18 -18.48 -12.05
N ASP A 270 11.89 -19.46 -11.20
CA ASP A 270 12.02 -19.36 -9.75
C ASP A 270 13.44 -18.97 -9.29
N ASP A 271 14.48 -19.54 -9.90
CA ASP A 271 15.87 -19.31 -9.50
C ASP A 271 16.56 -18.13 -10.19
N GLN A 272 15.89 -17.48 -11.16
CA GLN A 272 16.45 -16.34 -11.88
C GLN A 272 16.31 -15.07 -11.04
N LEU A 273 17.36 -14.23 -11.07
CA LEU A 273 17.33 -12.90 -10.48
C LEU A 273 16.68 -11.90 -11.44
N TYR A 274 15.80 -11.08 -10.91
CA TYR A 274 15.09 -10.00 -11.59
C TYR A 274 15.38 -8.69 -10.88
N ARG A 275 15.68 -7.65 -11.63
CA ARG A 275 15.91 -6.32 -11.08
C ARG A 275 14.61 -5.68 -10.67
N VAL A 276 14.49 -5.35 -9.38
CA VAL A 276 13.31 -4.72 -8.77
C VAL A 276 13.67 -3.34 -8.26
N VAL A 277 12.81 -2.36 -8.54
CA VAL A 277 12.92 -1.01 -8.00
C VAL A 277 11.70 -0.68 -7.15
N ALA A 278 11.93 -0.10 -5.99
CA ALA A 278 10.92 0.36 -5.05
C ALA A 278 11.44 1.56 -4.25
N GLY A 279 10.58 2.22 -3.48
CA GLY A 279 11.03 3.22 -2.52
C GLY A 279 11.85 2.61 -1.37
N LEU A 280 12.78 3.39 -0.82
CA LEU A 280 13.64 2.96 0.29
C LEU A 280 12.84 2.43 1.48
N TYR A 281 11.76 3.11 1.86
CA TYR A 281 10.89 2.65 2.95
C TYR A 281 10.29 1.27 2.67
N SER A 282 9.82 1.03 1.45
CA SER A 282 9.22 -0.25 1.04
C SER A 282 10.21 -1.40 1.17
N ALA A 283 11.47 -1.16 0.80
CA ALA A 283 12.55 -2.15 0.95
C ALA A 283 12.85 -2.42 2.44
N GLN A 284 12.89 -1.40 3.28
CA GLN A 284 13.11 -1.55 4.72
C GLN A 284 11.98 -2.29 5.43
N MET A 285 10.73 -2.17 4.95
CA MET A 285 9.55 -2.84 5.53
C MET A 285 9.48 -4.34 5.27
N LEU A 286 10.31 -4.90 4.38
CA LEU A 286 10.33 -6.35 4.10
C LEU A 286 10.64 -7.18 5.36
N GLY A 287 11.49 -6.68 6.26
CA GLY A 287 11.76 -7.31 7.56
C GLY A 287 10.52 -7.38 8.46
N ALA A 288 9.70 -6.34 8.49
CA ALA A 288 8.46 -6.32 9.27
C ALA A 288 7.42 -7.32 8.73
N VAL A 289 7.38 -7.55 7.42
CA VAL A 289 6.54 -8.57 6.79
C VAL A 289 7.01 -9.97 7.17
N GLU A 290 8.33 -10.23 7.17
CA GLU A 290 8.90 -11.51 7.62
C GLU A 290 8.51 -11.78 9.08
N ASP A 291 8.69 -10.81 9.97
CA ASP A 291 8.36 -10.94 11.40
C ASP A 291 6.86 -11.15 11.61
N SER A 292 6.00 -10.38 10.93
CA SER A 292 4.53 -10.47 11.05
C SER A 292 3.98 -11.80 10.53
N SER A 293 4.66 -12.41 9.55
CA SER A 293 4.32 -13.73 9.00
C SER A 293 4.99 -14.89 9.75
N MET A 294 5.66 -14.64 10.87
CA MET A 294 6.45 -15.66 11.61
C MET A 294 7.50 -16.36 10.71
N GLY A 295 8.10 -15.61 9.77
CA GLY A 295 9.09 -16.12 8.82
C GLY A 295 8.51 -16.95 7.66
N LEU A 296 7.18 -17.04 7.52
CA LEU A 296 6.55 -17.79 6.43
C LEU A 296 6.68 -17.08 5.08
N LEU A 297 6.59 -15.75 5.08
CA LEU A 297 6.73 -14.91 3.89
C LEU A 297 8.05 -14.15 3.99
N LYS A 298 9.08 -14.73 3.38
CA LYS A 298 10.41 -14.15 3.37
C LYS A 298 10.80 -13.72 1.98
N ILE A 299 11.15 -12.43 1.86
CA ILE A 299 11.79 -11.84 0.70
C ILE A 299 13.16 -11.36 1.14
N THR A 300 14.20 -11.82 0.48
CA THR A 300 15.58 -11.50 0.83
C THR A 300 16.25 -10.76 -0.32
N PRO A 301 16.23 -9.41 -0.33
CA PRO A 301 16.83 -8.62 -1.39
C PRO A 301 18.34 -8.89 -1.55
N LYS A 302 18.78 -8.89 -2.79
CA LYS A 302 20.15 -9.23 -3.18
C LYS A 302 20.71 -8.17 -4.12
N ASP A 303 22.01 -8.09 -4.23
CA ASP A 303 22.69 -7.37 -5.30
C ASP A 303 22.66 -8.20 -6.62
N LYS A 304 23.14 -7.63 -7.71
CA LYS A 304 23.20 -8.30 -9.03
C LYS A 304 24.02 -9.59 -9.07
N ASN A 305 24.87 -9.83 -8.08
CA ASN A 305 25.67 -11.04 -7.95
C ASN A 305 25.01 -12.09 -7.04
N GLY A 306 23.81 -11.81 -6.52
CA GLY A 306 23.08 -12.70 -5.62
C GLY A 306 23.50 -12.61 -4.15
N LYS A 307 24.33 -11.64 -3.76
CA LYS A 307 24.70 -11.40 -2.37
C LYS A 307 23.56 -10.66 -1.65
N VAL A 308 23.19 -11.13 -0.47
CA VAL A 308 22.14 -10.52 0.35
C VAL A 308 22.52 -9.09 0.74
N ILE A 309 21.57 -8.17 0.54
CA ILE A 309 21.64 -6.77 0.94
C ILE A 309 21.18 -6.66 2.39
N THR A 310 21.96 -5.96 3.21
CA THR A 310 21.64 -5.64 4.61
C THR A 310 21.49 -4.14 4.83
N ASP A 311 22.05 -3.33 3.95
CA ASP A 311 21.93 -1.87 3.95
C ASP A 311 21.37 -1.43 2.60
N PHE A 312 20.16 -0.87 2.60
CA PHE A 312 19.50 -0.42 1.39
C PHE A 312 19.99 0.95 0.92
N GLU A 313 20.61 1.75 1.81
CA GLU A 313 21.14 3.07 1.44
C GLU A 313 22.28 2.95 0.42
N ASP A 314 23.06 1.87 0.47
CA ASP A 314 24.11 1.56 -0.53
C ASP A 314 23.54 1.24 -1.92
N HIS A 315 22.23 1.06 -2.04
CA HIS A 315 21.52 0.68 -3.26
C HIS A 315 20.53 1.75 -3.76
N ILE A 316 20.64 2.97 -3.20
CA ILE A 316 19.86 4.13 -3.66
C ILE A 316 20.28 4.46 -5.11
N ILE A 317 19.27 4.74 -5.92
CA ILE A 317 19.48 5.16 -7.31
C ILE A 317 19.80 6.64 -7.32
N HIS A 318 20.89 6.99 -8.00
CA HIS A 318 21.34 8.37 -8.19
C HIS A 318 21.27 8.75 -9.65
N ASP A 319 20.99 10.02 -9.93
CA ASP A 319 21.08 10.58 -11.25
C ASP A 319 22.55 10.79 -11.67
N GLN A 320 22.76 11.24 -12.91
CA GLN A 320 24.12 11.50 -13.46
C GLN A 320 24.88 12.60 -12.69
N ASN A 321 24.22 13.41 -11.88
CA ASN A 321 24.81 14.45 -11.03
C ASN A 321 25.08 13.95 -9.60
N GLY A 322 24.70 12.73 -9.29
CA GLY A 322 24.85 12.12 -7.97
C GLY A 322 23.72 12.48 -6.98
N ALA A 323 22.61 13.06 -7.43
CA ALA A 323 21.44 13.30 -6.61
C ALA A 323 20.56 12.04 -6.52
N GLU A 324 19.99 11.80 -5.34
CA GLU A 324 19.05 10.68 -5.13
C GLU A 324 17.78 10.86 -5.96
N VAL A 325 17.35 9.82 -6.67
CA VAL A 325 16.08 9.82 -7.42
C VAL A 325 14.94 9.64 -6.45
N LYS A 326 14.20 10.72 -6.17
CA LYS A 326 13.05 10.69 -5.23
C LYS A 326 11.79 10.14 -5.88
N GLU A 327 10.92 9.45 -5.11
CA GLU A 327 9.64 8.90 -5.60
C GLU A 327 8.77 9.98 -6.24
N TRP A 328 8.58 11.13 -5.55
CA TRP A 328 7.79 12.23 -6.09
C TRP A 328 8.39 12.83 -7.36
N TYR A 329 9.73 12.92 -7.43
CA TYR A 329 10.43 13.42 -8.61
C TYR A 329 10.29 12.46 -9.80
N ALA A 330 10.33 11.15 -9.54
CA ALA A 330 10.03 10.14 -10.54
C ALA A 330 8.63 10.35 -11.14
N LEU A 331 7.63 10.57 -10.29
CA LEU A 331 6.25 10.83 -10.71
C LEU A 331 6.15 12.15 -11.49
N ALA A 332 6.73 13.24 -10.98
CA ALA A 332 6.70 14.55 -11.63
C ALA A 332 7.35 14.50 -13.04
N SER A 333 8.55 13.92 -13.15
CA SER A 333 9.26 13.83 -14.41
C SER A 333 8.56 12.93 -15.43
N TYR A 334 7.86 11.89 -14.97
CA TYR A 334 7.08 11.01 -15.82
C TYR A 334 5.84 11.72 -16.38
N LEU A 335 5.10 12.45 -15.52
CA LEU A 335 3.95 13.26 -15.96
C LEU A 335 4.35 14.28 -17.03
N GLU A 336 5.47 14.97 -16.84
CA GLU A 336 5.99 15.95 -17.81
C GLU A 336 6.43 15.29 -19.13
N SER A 337 6.74 14.00 -19.15
CA SER A 337 7.23 13.25 -20.32
C SER A 337 6.14 12.83 -21.30
N PHE A 338 4.87 12.96 -20.95
CA PHE A 338 3.77 12.53 -21.81
C PHE A 338 3.64 13.40 -23.08
N GLN A 339 2.90 12.89 -24.05
CA GLN A 339 2.66 13.62 -25.28
C GLN A 339 1.80 14.86 -24.97
N PRO A 340 2.17 16.03 -25.50
CA PRO A 340 1.41 17.24 -25.26
C PRO A 340 0.07 17.22 -26.00
N ASN A 341 -0.95 17.83 -25.38
CA ASN A 341 -2.25 18.15 -25.96
C ASN A 341 -2.15 19.34 -26.94
N GLU A 342 -3.30 19.81 -27.47
CA GLU A 342 -3.38 20.94 -28.41
C GLU A 342 -2.86 22.26 -27.79
N GLU A 343 -2.86 22.39 -26.48
CA GLU A 343 -2.37 23.59 -25.75
C GLU A 343 -0.87 23.50 -25.44
N GLY A 344 -0.23 22.37 -25.77
CA GLY A 344 1.19 22.14 -25.53
C GLY A 344 1.52 21.67 -24.11
N ILE A 345 0.51 21.29 -23.31
CA ILE A 345 0.63 20.72 -21.97
C ILE A 345 0.64 19.19 -22.12
N SER A 346 1.55 18.50 -21.45
CA SER A 346 1.56 17.04 -21.41
C SER A 346 0.21 16.50 -20.92
N GLU A 347 -0.29 15.41 -21.52
CA GLU A 347 -1.59 14.84 -21.17
C GLU A 347 -1.44 13.42 -20.64
N VAL A 348 -2.06 13.13 -19.49
CA VAL A 348 -2.07 11.78 -18.93
C VAL A 348 -2.78 10.83 -19.89
N PRO A 349 -2.10 9.76 -20.37
CA PRO A 349 -2.65 8.85 -21.36
C PRO A 349 -3.94 8.15 -20.87
N SER A 350 -4.88 7.97 -21.80
CA SER A 350 -6.19 7.35 -21.52
C SER A 350 -6.11 5.91 -21.00
N TYR A 351 -5.00 5.22 -21.17
CA TYR A 351 -4.86 3.87 -20.59
C TYR A 351 -4.80 3.89 -19.06
N TYR A 352 -4.52 5.03 -18.42
CA TYR A 352 -4.65 5.21 -16.96
C TYR A 352 -6.08 5.56 -16.49
N GLU A 353 -7.07 5.63 -17.38
CA GLU A 353 -8.47 5.84 -16.98
C GLU A 353 -9.09 4.62 -16.27
N LYS A 354 -8.48 3.44 -16.40
CA LYS A 354 -9.01 2.18 -15.86
C LYS A 354 -7.90 1.20 -15.52
N ALA A 355 -8.26 0.20 -14.75
CA ALA A 355 -7.39 -0.94 -14.47
C ALA A 355 -6.96 -1.67 -15.76
N GLU A 356 -5.70 -2.04 -15.81
CA GLU A 356 -5.02 -2.61 -16.97
C GLU A 356 -4.91 -4.15 -16.91
N GLY A 357 -5.38 -4.78 -15.81
CA GLY A 357 -5.26 -6.21 -15.55
C GLY A 357 -3.87 -6.61 -15.06
N ARG A 358 -3.25 -5.77 -14.23
CA ARG A 358 -2.02 -6.12 -13.49
C ARG A 358 -2.35 -7.04 -12.33
N LYS A 359 -3.56 -6.90 -11.78
CA LYS A 359 -4.15 -7.77 -10.76
C LYS A 359 -5.51 -8.26 -11.25
N GLU A 360 -5.63 -9.55 -11.49
CA GLU A 360 -6.87 -10.14 -11.97
C GLU A 360 -7.47 -11.06 -10.90
N MET A 361 -8.71 -10.80 -10.51
CA MET A 361 -9.43 -11.63 -9.56
C MET A 361 -10.24 -12.70 -10.27
N ASP A 362 -9.97 -13.98 -9.96
CA ASP A 362 -10.82 -15.12 -10.30
C ASP A 362 -11.65 -15.51 -9.08
N ASP A 363 -12.95 -15.27 -9.09
CA ASP A 363 -13.87 -15.56 -7.98
C ASP A 363 -14.44 -17.00 -7.99
N SER A 364 -13.88 -17.89 -8.83
CA SER A 364 -14.33 -19.29 -8.91
C SER A 364 -14.39 -19.95 -7.53
N ARG A 365 -15.53 -20.60 -7.27
CA ARG A 365 -15.75 -21.45 -6.08
C ARG A 365 -15.73 -22.94 -6.39
N ASN A 366 -15.32 -23.30 -7.61
CA ASN A 366 -15.18 -24.68 -7.99
C ASN A 366 -14.05 -25.35 -7.20
N ILE A 367 -14.34 -26.43 -6.50
CA ILE A 367 -13.37 -27.15 -5.65
C ILE A 367 -12.12 -27.57 -6.43
N ILE A 368 -12.28 -27.95 -7.70
CA ILE A 368 -11.13 -28.34 -8.54
C ILE A 368 -10.22 -27.14 -8.78
N ASP A 369 -10.79 -25.96 -9.07
CA ASP A 369 -10.02 -24.74 -9.31
C ASP A 369 -9.34 -24.23 -8.02
N LEU A 370 -10.03 -24.36 -6.87
CA LEU A 370 -9.45 -24.01 -5.56
C LEU A 370 -8.25 -24.90 -5.17
N LEU A 371 -8.16 -26.12 -5.69
CA LEU A 371 -7.08 -27.06 -5.39
C LEU A 371 -5.98 -27.10 -6.47
N LYS A 372 -6.16 -26.44 -7.63
CA LYS A 372 -5.13 -26.36 -8.67
C LYS A 372 -3.93 -25.54 -8.21
N HIS A 373 -2.77 -25.83 -8.79
CA HIS A 373 -1.54 -25.08 -8.57
C HIS A 373 -1.22 -24.79 -7.07
N PRO A 374 -1.15 -25.85 -6.22
CA PRO A 374 -0.82 -25.69 -4.82
C PRO A 374 0.64 -25.24 -4.67
N ASN A 375 0.86 -24.14 -3.92
CA ASN A 375 2.20 -23.72 -3.55
C ASN A 375 2.74 -24.53 -2.36
N LYS A 376 3.96 -24.20 -1.90
CA LYS A 376 4.62 -24.91 -0.77
C LYS A 376 3.76 -24.97 0.50
N PHE A 377 3.01 -23.91 0.82
CA PHE A 377 2.17 -23.85 2.03
C PHE A 377 0.95 -24.77 1.91
N ALA A 378 0.32 -24.83 0.73
CA ALA A 378 -0.77 -25.75 0.47
C ALA A 378 -0.31 -27.21 0.58
N TRP A 379 0.85 -27.55 0.03
CA TRP A 379 1.41 -28.91 0.16
C TRP A 379 1.68 -29.31 1.61
N ILE A 380 2.24 -28.40 2.43
CA ILE A 380 2.44 -28.63 3.86
C ILE A 380 1.10 -28.90 4.55
N LEU A 381 0.07 -28.04 4.31
CA LEU A 381 -1.24 -28.23 4.91
C LEU A 381 -1.90 -29.54 4.48
N TYR A 382 -1.82 -29.91 3.20
CA TYR A 382 -2.37 -31.17 2.69
C TYR A 382 -1.67 -32.36 3.34
N GLY A 383 -0.36 -32.30 3.55
CA GLY A 383 0.41 -33.30 4.28
C GLY A 383 -0.05 -33.45 5.74
N VAL A 384 -0.26 -32.33 6.43
CA VAL A 384 -0.77 -32.33 7.82
C VAL A 384 -2.18 -32.92 7.88
N ILE A 385 -3.08 -32.52 7.00
CA ILE A 385 -4.45 -33.04 6.95
C ILE A 385 -4.42 -34.56 6.69
N LEU A 386 -3.61 -35.03 5.74
CA LEU A 386 -3.45 -36.47 5.46
C LEU A 386 -2.94 -37.23 6.69
N ALA A 387 -1.94 -36.70 7.38
CA ALA A 387 -1.38 -37.30 8.60
C ALA A 387 -2.45 -37.40 9.71
N LEU A 388 -3.26 -36.37 9.91
CA LEU A 388 -4.39 -36.37 10.85
C LEU A 388 -5.45 -37.41 10.48
N ILE A 389 -5.82 -37.52 9.21
CA ILE A 389 -6.76 -38.54 8.71
C ILE A 389 -6.22 -39.93 9.00
N LEU A 390 -4.95 -40.21 8.68
CA LEU A 390 -4.32 -41.50 8.95
C LEU A 390 -4.26 -41.82 10.44
N LEU A 391 -4.00 -40.84 11.29
CA LEU A 391 -4.04 -40.98 12.75
C LEU A 391 -5.44 -41.38 13.23
N VAL A 392 -6.47 -40.66 12.78
CA VAL A 392 -7.89 -40.97 13.14
C VAL A 392 -8.27 -42.36 12.68
N VAL A 393 -7.95 -42.74 11.43
CA VAL A 393 -8.19 -44.08 10.90
C VAL A 393 -7.46 -45.12 11.72
N GLY A 394 -6.21 -44.87 12.14
CA GLY A 394 -5.43 -45.75 13.01
C GLY A 394 -6.10 -45.94 14.39
N ILE A 395 -6.52 -44.86 15.02
CA ILE A 395 -7.25 -44.91 16.30
C ILE A 395 -8.56 -45.71 16.17
N VAL A 396 -9.36 -45.43 15.13
CA VAL A 396 -10.62 -46.15 14.90
C VAL A 396 -10.36 -47.63 14.71
N ARG A 397 -9.35 -48.01 13.91
CA ARG A 397 -8.95 -49.42 13.72
C ARG A 397 -8.52 -50.07 15.04
N LEU A 398 -7.75 -49.40 15.87
CA LEU A 398 -7.34 -49.90 17.18
C LEU A 398 -8.53 -50.10 18.14
N VAL A 399 -9.47 -49.14 18.18
CA VAL A 399 -10.69 -49.27 18.98
C VAL A 399 -11.57 -50.41 18.48
N MET A 400 -11.75 -50.56 17.18
CA MET A 400 -12.48 -51.69 16.62
C MET A 400 -11.84 -53.05 16.92
N ARG A 401 -10.51 -53.15 16.82
CA ARG A 401 -9.76 -54.37 17.20
C ARG A 401 -9.91 -54.71 18.69
N ARG A 402 -9.87 -53.69 19.57
CA ARG A 402 -10.07 -53.87 21.02
C ARG A 402 -11.50 -54.35 21.33
N ARG A 403 -12.51 -53.78 20.64
CA ARG A 403 -13.94 -54.18 20.77
C ARG A 403 -14.15 -55.65 20.31
N LYS A 404 -13.60 -56.01 19.15
CA LYS A 404 -13.67 -57.40 18.64
C LYS A 404 -13.02 -58.41 19.61
N ARG A 405 -11.85 -58.08 20.23
CA ARG A 405 -11.19 -58.92 21.20
C ARG A 405 -12.01 -59.08 22.50
N LYS A 406 -12.67 -58.00 22.97
CA LYS A 406 -13.55 -58.08 24.14
C LYS A 406 -14.78 -58.99 23.87
N HIS A 407 -15.39 -58.92 22.71
CA HIS A 407 -16.53 -59.77 22.33
C HIS A 407 -16.13 -61.22 22.08
N GLY A 408 -14.95 -61.49 21.53
CA GLY A 408 -14.40 -62.85 21.40
C GLY A 408 -14.17 -63.53 22.76
N ASN A 409 -13.59 -62.80 23.74
CA ASN A 409 -13.37 -63.32 25.09
C ASN A 409 -14.65 -63.55 25.91
N GLN A 410 -15.74 -62.84 25.61
CA GLN A 410 -17.04 -63.09 26.29
C GLN A 410 -17.75 -64.29 25.71
N LYS A 411 -17.54 -64.65 24.43
CA LYS A 411 -18.11 -65.91 23.86
C LYS A 411 -17.35 -67.14 24.35
N SER A 412 -16.03 -67.06 24.56
CA SER A 412 -15.21 -68.15 25.08
C SER A 412 -15.43 -68.47 26.58
N LYS A 413 -16.05 -67.56 27.34
CA LYS A 413 -16.39 -67.78 28.75
C LYS A 413 -17.83 -68.27 29.00
N LYS A 414 -18.64 -68.43 27.94
CA LYS A 414 -20.03 -68.93 28.03
C LYS A 414 -20.27 -70.29 27.32
N GLY A 415 -19.24 -70.91 26.79
CA GLY A 415 -19.22 -72.32 26.37
C GLY A 415 -18.32 -73.11 27.30
#